data_a8ea61615097e83d3eab5006bf536769
#
_entry.id   a8ea61615097e83d3eab5006bf536769
#
_cell.length_a   1.000
_cell.length_b   1.000
_cell.length_c   1.000
_cell.angle_alpha   90.00
_cell.angle_beta   90.00
_cell.angle_gamma   90.00
#
_symmetry.space_group_name_H-M   'P 1'
#
loop_
_entity.id
_entity.type
_entity.pdbx_description
1 polymer ?
#
loop_
_entity_poly.entity_id
_entity_poly.type
_entity_poly.pdbx_seq_one_letter_code
_entity_poly.pdbx_strand_id
1 'polypeptide(L)'
;GTFSPIELDDISIKSGRVKDIIFKPVLEARNFSLVLTADQPIVAAVKSSGTFEGVNEFTWSTSGQQLQETTMYFGGLRPEVVFQGKNIEVNVEWTGSNRKVYSKTILGNKENDIATWSPKGGVITARFSTKNKEIYGGIIFKEKRGLSYLPLASGAQLESSAIPVLDARIISR
;
A
#
# COMPACT_ATOMS: atom_id res chain seq x y z
N GLY A 1 9.51 -8.87 -14.22
CA GLY A 1 10.92 -8.52 -14.06
C GLY A 1 11.08 -7.08 -13.63
N THR A 2 12.23 -6.74 -13.11
CA THR A 2 12.60 -5.37 -12.74
C THR A 2 13.24 -4.69 -13.94
N PHE A 3 12.92 -3.43 -14.20
CA PHE A 3 13.55 -2.62 -15.22
C PHE A 3 13.70 -1.18 -14.73
N SER A 4 14.74 -0.49 -15.19
CA SER A 4 14.95 0.94 -14.97
C SER A 4 14.44 1.70 -16.19
N PRO A 5 13.43 2.56 -16.04
CA PRO A 5 13.01 3.42 -17.14
C PRO A 5 14.11 4.42 -17.49
N ILE A 6 14.45 4.55 -18.76
CA ILE A 6 15.58 5.40 -19.24
C ILE A 6 15.45 6.85 -18.79
N GLU A 7 14.24 7.38 -18.66
CA GLU A 7 13.98 8.77 -18.27
C GLU A 7 14.04 9.00 -16.75
N LEU A 8 14.22 7.95 -15.95
CA LEU A 8 14.22 8.02 -14.49
C LEU A 8 15.58 7.71 -13.87
N ASP A 9 16.61 7.49 -14.68
CA ASP A 9 17.97 7.35 -14.21
C ASP A 9 18.57 8.75 -13.90
N ASP A 10 19.41 8.81 -12.85
CA ASP A 10 20.20 9.99 -12.46
C ASP A 10 19.40 11.28 -12.21
N ILE A 11 18.34 11.17 -11.41
CA ILE A 11 17.52 12.29 -11.01
C ILE A 11 18.26 13.13 -9.95
N SER A 12 18.59 14.39 -10.27
CA SER A 12 19.16 15.32 -9.31
C SER A 12 18.08 16.24 -8.72
N ILE A 13 18.08 16.36 -7.39
CA ILE A 13 17.18 17.22 -6.63
C ILE A 13 18.02 18.07 -5.68
N LYS A 14 17.91 19.40 -5.77
CA LYS A 14 18.59 20.31 -4.83
C LYS A 14 17.93 20.26 -3.46
N SER A 15 18.72 20.45 -2.40
CA SER A 15 18.21 20.53 -1.02
C SER A 15 17.06 21.54 -0.90
N GLY A 16 16.00 21.15 -0.19
CA GLY A 16 14.80 21.97 0.01
C GLY A 16 13.95 22.20 -1.25
N ARG A 17 14.15 21.43 -2.32
CA ARG A 17 13.37 21.51 -3.54
C ARG A 17 12.54 20.26 -3.77
N VAL A 18 11.45 20.45 -4.51
CA VAL A 18 10.60 19.37 -5.02
C VAL A 18 10.85 19.22 -6.52
N LYS A 19 10.81 18.00 -7.01
CA LYS A 19 10.87 17.70 -8.44
C LYS A 19 9.73 16.77 -8.79
N ASP A 20 8.85 17.22 -9.66
CA ASP A 20 7.79 16.42 -10.24
C ASP A 20 8.28 15.74 -11.50
N ILE A 21 8.00 14.45 -11.64
CA ILE A 21 8.35 13.66 -12.80
C ILE A 21 7.08 12.96 -13.27
N ILE A 22 6.72 13.18 -14.52
CA ILE A 22 5.60 12.50 -15.15
C ILE A 22 6.15 11.33 -15.94
N PHE A 23 5.74 10.13 -15.61
CA PHE A 23 6.08 8.95 -16.38
C PHE A 23 4.82 8.15 -16.72
N LYS A 24 4.84 7.52 -17.88
CA LYS A 24 3.80 6.57 -18.28
C LYS A 24 4.37 5.17 -18.09
N PRO A 25 3.81 4.35 -17.20
CA PRO A 25 4.27 2.96 -17.07
C PRO A 25 4.05 2.23 -18.39
N VAL A 26 5.06 1.50 -18.81
CA VAL A 26 5.04 0.72 -20.08
C VAL A 26 4.03 -0.43 -20.00
N LEU A 27 3.61 -0.80 -18.79
CA LEU A 27 2.71 -1.92 -18.55
C LEU A 27 1.32 -1.40 -18.19
N GLU A 28 0.40 -1.48 -19.12
CA GLU A 28 -1.00 -1.19 -18.88
C GLU A 28 -1.66 -2.26 -18.02
N ALA A 29 -2.61 -1.85 -17.16
CA ALA A 29 -3.47 -2.71 -16.34
C ALA A 29 -2.74 -3.69 -15.40
N ARG A 30 -1.51 -3.39 -14.97
CA ARG A 30 -0.76 -4.20 -14.00
C ARG A 30 -0.39 -3.40 -12.76
N ASN A 31 -0.36 -4.08 -11.63
CA ASN A 31 0.23 -3.52 -10.42
C ASN A 31 1.75 -3.53 -10.58
N PHE A 32 2.39 -2.47 -10.17
CA PHE A 32 3.84 -2.35 -10.14
C PHE A 32 4.28 -1.68 -8.83
N SER A 33 5.53 -1.85 -8.49
CA SER A 33 6.18 -1.13 -7.42
C SER A 33 7.31 -0.28 -7.98
N LEU A 34 7.57 0.84 -7.33
CA LEU A 34 8.73 1.68 -7.60
C LEU A 34 9.71 1.54 -6.45
N VAL A 35 10.96 1.29 -6.80
CA VAL A 35 12.09 1.32 -5.87
C VAL A 35 12.94 2.51 -6.22
N LEU A 36 13.07 3.43 -5.27
CA LEU A 36 13.91 4.63 -5.41
C LEU A 36 15.13 4.48 -4.52
N THR A 37 16.29 4.66 -5.10
CA THR A 37 17.57 4.70 -4.38
C THR A 37 18.10 6.12 -4.45
N ALA A 38 18.52 6.68 -3.33
CA ALA A 38 19.07 8.02 -3.26
C ALA A 38 20.32 8.04 -2.38
N ASP A 39 21.27 8.92 -2.68
CA ASP A 39 22.50 9.15 -1.91
C ASP A 39 22.23 9.95 -0.62
N GLN A 40 21.11 10.65 -0.55
CA GLN A 40 20.66 11.43 0.59
C GLN A 40 19.21 11.09 0.94
N PRO A 41 18.75 11.29 2.19
CA PRO A 41 17.36 11.08 2.58
C PRO A 41 16.40 11.93 1.73
N ILE A 42 15.39 11.27 1.14
CA ILE A 42 14.34 11.89 0.34
C ILE A 42 12.96 11.50 0.86
N VAL A 43 11.97 12.32 0.56
CA VAL A 43 10.57 11.97 0.69
C VAL A 43 10.01 11.81 -0.73
N ALA A 44 9.40 10.68 -0.99
CA ALA A 44 8.83 10.38 -2.29
C ALA A 44 7.37 9.95 -2.17
N ALA A 45 6.57 10.34 -3.14
CA ALA A 45 5.20 9.88 -3.30
C ALA A 45 4.86 9.78 -4.79
N VAL A 46 3.97 8.86 -5.13
CA VAL A 46 3.47 8.67 -6.49
C VAL A 46 2.00 9.10 -6.54
N LYS A 47 1.68 10.03 -7.43
CA LYS A 47 0.31 10.37 -7.77
C LYS A 47 -0.15 9.49 -8.92
N SER A 48 -1.15 8.66 -8.67
CA SER A 48 -1.82 7.89 -9.70
C SER A 48 -3.16 8.53 -10.00
N SER A 49 -3.47 8.77 -11.27
CA SER A 49 -4.74 9.34 -11.71
C SER A 49 -5.39 8.48 -12.78
N GLY A 50 -6.70 8.51 -12.83
CA GLY A 50 -7.51 7.81 -13.81
C GLY A 50 -8.92 8.36 -13.89
N THR A 51 -9.68 7.91 -14.89
CA THR A 51 -11.09 8.26 -15.04
C THR A 51 -11.94 7.04 -14.68
N PHE A 52 -12.81 7.19 -13.70
CA PHE A 52 -13.73 6.15 -13.22
C PHE A 52 -15.16 6.65 -13.39
N GLU A 53 -15.96 5.93 -14.19
CA GLU A 53 -17.34 6.32 -14.53
C GLU A 53 -17.51 7.81 -14.95
N GLY A 54 -16.52 8.33 -15.70
CA GLY A 54 -16.52 9.72 -16.17
C GLY A 54 -16.02 10.75 -15.16
N VAL A 55 -15.63 10.33 -13.96
CA VAL A 55 -15.04 11.21 -12.94
C VAL A 55 -13.52 11.01 -12.90
N ASN A 56 -12.79 12.13 -12.95
CA ASN A 56 -11.34 12.09 -12.79
C ASN A 56 -10.99 11.96 -11.31
N GLU A 57 -10.31 10.89 -10.98
CA GLU A 57 -9.88 10.57 -9.62
C GLU A 57 -8.37 10.44 -9.55
N PHE A 58 -7.83 10.65 -8.37
CA PHE A 58 -6.41 10.37 -8.11
C PHE A 58 -6.20 9.82 -6.70
N THR A 59 -5.10 9.12 -6.54
CA THR A 59 -4.60 8.71 -5.23
C THR A 59 -3.12 8.95 -5.10
N TRP A 60 -2.65 9.16 -3.88
CA TRP A 60 -1.25 9.25 -3.56
C TRP A 60 -0.78 7.95 -2.92
N SER A 61 0.30 7.40 -3.45
CA SER A 61 1.01 6.27 -2.86
C SER A 61 2.29 6.80 -2.23
N THR A 62 2.40 6.65 -0.93
CA THR A 62 3.61 7.02 -0.19
C THR A 62 4.57 5.83 -0.09
N SER A 63 5.81 6.09 0.34
CA SER A 63 6.78 5.03 0.60
C SER A 63 6.25 4.05 1.66
N GLY A 64 6.40 2.77 1.38
CA GLY A 64 6.08 1.69 2.31
C GLY A 64 7.11 1.57 3.44
N GLN A 65 6.68 1.04 4.56
CA GLN A 65 7.55 0.58 5.63
C GLN A 65 7.78 -0.93 5.52
N GLN A 66 8.86 -1.42 6.11
CA GLN A 66 9.09 -2.85 6.19
C GLN A 66 7.96 -3.52 6.97
N LEU A 67 7.41 -4.57 6.37
CA LEU A 67 6.37 -5.36 6.98
C LEU A 67 6.99 -6.36 7.97
N GLN A 68 6.62 -6.27 9.23
CA GLN A 68 6.93 -7.32 10.22
C GLN A 68 5.66 -8.10 10.53
N GLU A 69 4.79 -7.49 11.28
CA GLU A 69 3.46 -7.99 11.61
C GLU A 69 2.52 -6.79 11.68
N THR A 70 1.34 -6.93 11.10
CA THR A 70 0.31 -5.91 11.19
C THR A 70 -1.08 -6.50 11.08
N THR A 71 -2.03 -5.92 11.80
CA THR A 71 -3.45 -6.26 11.70
C THR A 71 -4.21 -5.05 11.19
N MET A 72 -5.04 -5.27 10.16
CA MET A 72 -5.84 -4.24 9.52
C MET A 72 -7.33 -4.57 9.62
N TYR A 73 -8.14 -3.55 9.83
CA TYR A 73 -9.60 -3.64 9.79
C TYR A 73 -10.13 -3.11 8.45
N PHE A 74 -10.85 -3.93 7.72
CA PHE A 74 -11.38 -3.63 6.39
C PHE A 74 -12.90 -3.40 6.36
N GLY A 75 -13.61 -3.75 7.44
CA GLY A 75 -15.03 -3.49 7.55
C GLY A 75 -15.92 -4.18 6.50
N GLY A 76 -15.45 -5.27 5.90
CA GLY A 76 -16.18 -6.00 4.86
C GLY A 76 -15.79 -5.62 3.43
N LEU A 77 -14.87 -4.67 3.23
CA LEU A 77 -14.35 -4.31 1.92
C LEU A 77 -13.55 -5.46 1.28
N ARG A 78 -13.27 -5.35 0.00
CA ARG A 78 -12.45 -6.29 -0.77
C ARG A 78 -11.11 -5.64 -1.09
N PRO A 79 -10.09 -5.82 -0.25
CA PRO A 79 -8.77 -5.27 -0.51
C PRO A 79 -8.04 -6.05 -1.60
N GLU A 80 -7.20 -5.35 -2.34
CA GLU A 80 -6.11 -5.94 -3.09
C GLU A 80 -4.81 -5.52 -2.41
N VAL A 81 -4.09 -6.47 -1.81
CA VAL A 81 -2.83 -6.19 -1.11
C VAL A 81 -1.69 -6.64 -2.00
N VAL A 82 -0.80 -5.72 -2.29
CA VAL A 82 0.40 -5.95 -3.10
C VAL A 82 1.60 -5.96 -2.17
N PHE A 83 2.38 -7.03 -2.22
CA PHE A 83 3.65 -7.17 -1.51
C PHE A 83 4.79 -7.02 -2.51
N GLN A 84 5.86 -6.36 -2.08
CA GLN A 84 7.08 -6.17 -2.84
C GLN A 84 8.28 -6.57 -1.99
N GLY A 85 9.25 -7.24 -2.59
CA GLY A 85 10.49 -7.66 -1.96
C GLY A 85 11.02 -8.96 -2.54
N LYS A 86 12.24 -9.33 -2.14
CA LYS A 86 12.85 -10.59 -2.56
C LYS A 86 12.33 -11.75 -1.73
N ASN A 87 12.15 -12.91 -2.34
CA ASN A 87 11.72 -14.14 -1.66
C ASN A 87 10.47 -13.91 -0.79
N ILE A 88 9.45 -13.35 -1.39
CA ILE A 88 8.21 -13.02 -0.68
C ILE A 88 7.60 -14.28 -0.11
N GLU A 89 7.42 -14.28 1.22
CA GLU A 89 6.63 -15.24 1.97
C GLU A 89 5.88 -14.49 3.06
N VAL A 90 4.58 -14.30 2.86
CA VAL A 90 3.70 -13.59 3.80
C VAL A 90 2.56 -14.48 4.21
N ASN A 91 2.41 -14.70 5.51
CA ASN A 91 1.26 -15.38 6.06
C ASN A 91 0.12 -14.39 6.26
N VAL A 92 -1.04 -14.72 5.75
CA VAL A 92 -2.25 -13.91 5.87
C VAL A 92 -3.31 -14.74 6.58
N GLU A 93 -3.78 -14.26 7.74
CA GLU A 93 -4.94 -14.77 8.45
C GLU A 93 -6.03 -13.72 8.38
N TRP A 94 -7.24 -14.10 7.98
CA TRP A 94 -8.32 -13.10 7.90
C TRP A 94 -9.68 -13.66 8.30
N THR A 95 -10.52 -12.76 8.79
CA THR A 95 -11.94 -13.02 9.04
C THR A 95 -12.74 -12.46 7.87
N GLY A 96 -13.45 -13.32 7.17
CA GLY A 96 -14.34 -12.94 6.08
C GLY A 96 -15.63 -12.30 6.58
N SER A 97 -16.38 -11.62 5.71
CA SER A 97 -17.70 -11.05 6.01
C SER A 97 -18.72 -12.10 6.46
N ASN A 98 -18.50 -13.38 6.13
CA ASN A 98 -19.28 -14.51 6.63
C ASN A 98 -18.87 -14.97 8.03
N ARG A 99 -18.00 -14.22 8.72
CA ARG A 99 -17.44 -14.50 10.06
C ARG A 99 -16.61 -15.77 10.17
N LYS A 100 -16.19 -16.36 9.04
CA LYS A 100 -15.26 -17.49 9.05
C LYS A 100 -13.81 -16.97 9.02
N VAL A 101 -12.94 -17.70 9.67
CA VAL A 101 -11.49 -17.44 9.68
C VAL A 101 -10.83 -18.27 8.59
N TYR A 102 -9.92 -17.66 7.89
CA TYR A 102 -9.15 -18.25 6.81
C TYR A 102 -7.67 -17.94 6.99
N SER A 103 -6.83 -18.77 6.41
CA SER A 103 -5.40 -18.53 6.36
C SER A 103 -4.83 -18.89 4.99
N LYS A 104 -3.79 -18.19 4.58
CA LYS A 104 -3.04 -18.49 3.36
C LYS A 104 -1.63 -17.93 3.45
N THR A 105 -0.66 -18.69 2.95
CA THR A 105 0.68 -18.17 2.69
C THR A 105 0.74 -17.65 1.25
N ILE A 106 1.15 -16.41 1.09
CA ILE A 106 1.37 -15.75 -0.19
C ILE A 106 2.86 -15.87 -0.50
N LEU A 107 3.15 -16.48 -1.62
CA LEU A 107 4.51 -16.66 -2.10
C LEU A 107 4.75 -15.76 -3.31
N GLY A 108 5.91 -15.14 -3.35
CA GLY A 108 6.38 -14.44 -4.54
C GLY A 108 6.79 -15.40 -5.64
N ASN A 109 6.69 -14.95 -6.87
CA ASN A 109 7.28 -15.65 -7.99
C ASN A 109 8.80 -15.36 -8.01
N LYS A 110 9.63 -16.34 -8.34
CA LYS A 110 11.09 -16.17 -8.45
C LYS A 110 11.51 -15.13 -9.51
N GLU A 111 10.62 -14.83 -10.44
CA GLU A 111 10.86 -13.87 -11.52
C GLU A 111 10.39 -12.45 -11.19
N ASN A 112 9.52 -12.29 -10.20
CA ASN A 112 8.92 -11.01 -9.84
C ASN A 112 9.03 -10.77 -8.36
N ASP A 113 9.58 -9.62 -8.01
CA ASP A 113 9.66 -9.13 -6.63
C ASP A 113 8.29 -8.59 -6.14
N ILE A 114 7.19 -9.13 -6.68
CA ILE A 114 5.81 -8.73 -6.36
C ILE A 114 4.94 -9.96 -6.16
N ALA A 115 4.09 -9.92 -5.12
CA ALA A 115 3.02 -10.88 -4.91
C ALA A 115 1.74 -10.16 -4.53
N THR A 116 0.58 -10.75 -4.85
CA THR A 116 -0.72 -10.13 -4.58
C THR A 116 -1.61 -11.06 -3.78
N TRP A 117 -2.29 -10.51 -2.78
CA TRP A 117 -3.39 -11.14 -2.09
C TRP A 117 -4.68 -10.40 -2.37
N SER A 118 -5.65 -11.10 -2.97
CA SER A 118 -6.96 -10.58 -3.31
C SER A 118 -8.03 -11.62 -2.96
N PRO A 119 -8.70 -11.51 -1.81
CA PRO A 119 -9.71 -12.46 -1.39
C PRO A 119 -10.98 -12.33 -2.23
N LYS A 120 -11.65 -13.48 -2.49
CA LYS A 120 -12.89 -13.49 -3.30
C LYS A 120 -14.09 -12.81 -2.61
N GLY A 121 -14.06 -12.71 -1.28
CA GLY A 121 -15.13 -12.12 -0.46
C GLY A 121 -14.67 -10.91 0.31
N GLY A 122 -15.60 -10.22 0.95
CA GLY A 122 -15.27 -9.13 1.85
C GLY A 122 -14.48 -9.61 3.07
N VAL A 123 -13.62 -8.76 3.58
CA VAL A 123 -12.73 -8.99 4.72
C VAL A 123 -13.13 -8.08 5.87
N ILE A 124 -13.31 -8.61 7.06
CA ILE A 124 -13.53 -7.80 8.27
C ILE A 124 -12.17 -7.34 8.82
N THR A 125 -11.30 -8.31 9.11
CA THR A 125 -9.94 -8.07 9.61
C THR A 125 -8.97 -8.99 8.89
N ALA A 126 -7.74 -8.56 8.70
CA ALA A 126 -6.65 -9.43 8.26
C ALA A 126 -5.37 -9.10 9.02
N ARG A 127 -4.63 -10.14 9.38
CA ARG A 127 -3.31 -10.10 9.98
C ARG A 127 -2.31 -10.59 8.95
N PHE A 128 -1.29 -9.79 8.74
CA PHE A 128 -0.17 -10.06 7.84
C PHE A 128 1.08 -10.27 8.67
N SER A 129 1.83 -11.32 8.40
CA SER A 129 3.11 -11.57 9.08
C SER A 129 4.13 -12.16 8.13
N THR A 130 5.38 -11.77 8.29
CA THR A 130 6.51 -12.30 7.54
C THR A 130 7.75 -12.36 8.42
N LYS A 131 8.62 -13.32 8.15
CA LYS A 131 9.96 -13.40 8.76
C LYS A 131 11.01 -12.64 7.95
N ASN A 132 10.68 -12.29 6.70
CA ASN A 132 11.59 -11.57 5.81
C ASN A 132 11.47 -10.06 6.07
N LYS A 133 12.57 -9.43 6.49
CA LYS A 133 12.63 -8.01 6.82
C LYS A 133 12.62 -7.08 5.59
N GLU A 134 12.75 -7.61 4.38
CA GLU A 134 12.79 -6.83 3.14
C GLU A 134 11.47 -6.87 2.37
N ILE A 135 10.36 -7.16 3.06
CA ILE A 135 9.02 -7.14 2.46
C ILE A 135 8.34 -5.82 2.80
N TYR A 136 7.74 -5.22 1.79
CA TYR A 136 6.91 -4.02 1.86
C TYR A 136 5.51 -4.35 1.35
N GLY A 137 4.52 -3.58 1.74
CA GLY A 137 3.17 -3.83 1.29
C GLY A 137 2.34 -2.56 1.12
N GLY A 138 1.36 -2.64 0.23
CA GLY A 138 0.37 -1.61 0.02
C GLY A 138 -1.01 -2.22 -0.26
N ILE A 139 -2.03 -1.53 0.19
CA ILE A 139 -3.41 -1.93 0.02
C ILE A 139 -4.03 -1.02 -1.03
N ILE A 140 -4.66 -1.63 -2.01
CA ILE A 140 -5.37 -0.94 -3.08
C ILE A 140 -6.85 -1.29 -2.94
N PHE A 141 -7.71 -0.28 -2.90
CA PHE A 141 -9.14 -0.42 -3.03
C PHE A 141 -9.55 0.11 -4.39
N LYS A 142 -10.12 -0.77 -5.21
CA LYS A 142 -10.66 -0.43 -6.53
C LYS A 142 -12.17 -0.55 -6.46
N GLU A 143 -12.85 0.57 -6.49
CA GLU A 143 -14.28 0.66 -6.53
C GLU A 143 -14.72 1.26 -7.88
N LYS A 144 -16.00 1.12 -8.22
CA LYS A 144 -16.52 1.65 -9.48
C LYS A 144 -16.22 3.14 -9.68
N ARG A 145 -16.19 3.90 -8.59
CA ARG A 145 -16.06 5.36 -8.62
C ARG A 145 -14.73 5.89 -8.07
N GLY A 146 -13.76 5.01 -7.82
CA GLY A 146 -12.52 5.53 -7.27
C GLY A 146 -11.43 4.51 -7.04
N LEU A 147 -10.26 5.03 -6.79
CA LEU A 147 -9.06 4.31 -6.43
C LEU A 147 -8.52 4.89 -5.13
N SER A 148 -8.21 4.03 -4.18
CA SER A 148 -7.59 4.43 -2.92
C SER A 148 -6.38 3.55 -2.62
N TYR A 149 -5.35 4.15 -2.06
CA TYR A 149 -4.13 3.45 -1.64
C TYR A 149 -3.86 3.72 -0.16
N LEU A 150 -3.44 2.69 0.55
CA LEU A 150 -2.98 2.75 1.92
C LEU A 150 -1.70 1.93 2.06
N PRO A 151 -0.59 2.49 2.56
CA PRO A 151 0.60 1.69 2.83
C PRO A 151 0.31 0.68 3.95
N LEU A 152 0.79 -0.54 3.78
CA LEU A 152 0.76 -1.54 4.83
C LEU A 152 1.94 -1.26 5.76
N ALA A 153 1.67 -0.55 6.84
CA ALA A 153 2.66 -0.25 7.84
C ALA A 153 2.60 -1.27 8.98
N SER A 154 3.74 -1.66 9.52
CA SER A 154 3.80 -2.39 10.78
C SER A 154 3.17 -1.50 11.85
N GLY A 155 2.06 -1.96 12.42
CA GLY A 155 1.28 -1.13 13.31
C GLY A 155 2.10 -0.66 14.51
N ALA A 156 2.11 0.63 14.76
CA ALA A 156 2.37 1.09 16.10
C ALA A 156 1.24 0.50 16.97
N GLN A 157 1.56 -0.45 17.82
CA GLN A 157 0.63 -0.85 18.86
C GLN A 157 0.44 0.39 19.73
N LEU A 158 -0.75 0.97 19.65
CA LEU A 158 -1.14 1.98 20.61
C LEU A 158 -1.31 1.25 21.95
N GLU A 159 -0.29 1.29 22.76
CA GLU A 159 -0.36 0.75 24.14
C GLU A 159 -1.40 1.50 24.98
N SER A 160 -1.65 2.77 24.64
CA SER A 160 -2.77 3.54 25.17
C SER A 160 -3.15 4.68 24.23
N SER A 161 -4.43 5.02 24.18
CA SER A 161 -4.89 6.25 23.53
C SER A 161 -5.64 7.08 24.58
N ALA A 162 -5.25 8.34 24.76
CA ALA A 162 -6.06 9.29 25.49
C ALA A 162 -7.24 9.70 24.61
N ILE A 163 -8.46 9.55 25.10
CA ILE A 163 -9.63 10.13 24.43
C ILE A 163 -9.49 11.64 24.58
N PRO A 164 -9.44 12.42 23.48
CA PRO A 164 -9.41 13.87 23.58
C PRO A 164 -10.62 14.34 24.37
N VAL A 165 -10.40 15.26 25.32
CA VAL A 165 -11.51 15.90 26.03
C VAL A 165 -12.34 16.65 24.98
N LEU A 166 -13.60 16.27 24.83
CA LEU A 166 -14.55 16.97 23.96
C LEU A 166 -14.69 18.40 24.43
N ASP A 167 -14.27 19.37 23.64
CA ASP A 167 -14.54 20.77 23.92
C ASP A 167 -15.99 21.06 23.55
N ALA A 168 -16.85 21.08 24.58
CA ALA A 168 -18.29 21.32 24.41
C ALA A 168 -18.61 22.67 23.76
N ARG A 169 -17.65 23.60 23.67
CA ARG A 169 -17.82 24.88 22.98
C ARG A 169 -17.87 24.78 21.48
N ILE A 170 -17.44 23.67 20.90
CA ILE A 170 -17.48 23.41 19.46
C ILE A 170 -18.88 22.95 19.01
N ILE A 171 -19.71 22.46 19.93
CA ILE A 171 -21.01 21.86 19.61
C ILE A 171 -22.17 22.89 19.70
N SER A 172 -21.90 24.11 20.18
CA SER A 172 -22.93 25.14 20.42
C SER A 172 -22.89 26.28 19.38
N ARG A 173 -22.86 25.93 18.07
CA ARG A 173 -23.16 26.91 17.01
C ARG A 173 -24.15 26.32 16.01
#